data_594e6ffaa2addbaccaa60e768cb85a83
#
_entry.id   594e6ffaa2addbaccaa60e768cb85a83
#
_cell.length_a   1.000
_cell.length_b   1.000
_cell.length_c   1.000
_cell.angle_alpha   90.00
_cell.angle_beta   90.00
_cell.angle_gamma   90.00
#
_symmetry.space_group_name_H-M   'P 1'
#
loop_
_entity.id
_entity.type
_entity.pdbx_description
1 polymer ?
#
loop_
_entity_poly.entity_id
_entity_poly.type
_entity_poly.pdbx_seq_one_letter_code
_entity_poly.pdbx_strand_id
1 'polypeptide(L)'
;MAGKFQAAKALAANVPQTGERGSYTEAMFQEDFPQFTRNVTTEEGEELEVQNLLPDGILNMFLDQVNDSVLPSRWGSMWRYAAGLYLAHFAAMYLKTYSQGSSGPSQAAAKAQPAGVIKSATMGDTTVSYDNSAVTIGTEKWGSWNATQYGQQLATLARQVGMGGMYVI
;
A
#
# COMPACT_ATOMS: atom_id res chain seq x y z
N MET A 1 -3.17 40.38 9.10
CA MET A 1 -3.13 39.16 9.94
C MET A 1 -3.42 37.84 9.19
N ALA A 2 -3.98 37.85 7.98
CA ALA A 2 -4.32 36.64 7.21
C ALA A 2 -3.11 35.77 6.79
N GLY A 3 -1.94 36.35 6.50
CA GLY A 3 -0.78 35.62 5.99
C GLY A 3 -0.12 34.64 6.98
N LYS A 4 -0.21 34.92 8.28
CA LYS A 4 0.37 34.02 9.31
C LYS A 4 -0.44 32.75 9.50
N PHE A 5 -1.75 32.80 9.28
CA PHE A 5 -2.62 31.62 9.34
C PHE A 5 -2.46 30.70 8.13
N GLN A 6 -2.18 31.24 6.95
CA GLN A 6 -1.91 30.44 5.76
C GLN A 6 -0.59 29.68 5.86
N ALA A 7 0.46 30.30 6.42
CA ALA A 7 1.74 29.63 6.66
C ALA A 7 1.62 28.51 7.70
N ALA A 8 0.85 28.72 8.78
CA ALA A 8 0.58 27.69 9.77
C ALA A 8 -0.24 26.52 9.18
N LYS A 9 -1.18 26.81 8.28
CA LYS A 9 -1.96 25.80 7.55
C LYS A 9 -1.07 24.97 6.61
N ALA A 10 -0.12 25.59 5.94
CA ALA A 10 0.85 24.89 5.09
C ALA A 10 1.80 23.99 5.89
N LEU A 11 2.22 24.41 7.08
CA LEU A 11 3.02 23.60 8.01
C LEU A 11 2.25 22.43 8.61
N ALA A 12 0.94 22.58 8.81
CA ALA A 12 0.02 21.53 9.28
C ALA A 12 -0.54 20.66 8.13
N ALA A 13 0.05 20.73 6.94
CA ALA A 13 -0.45 20.06 5.73
C ALA A 13 -0.45 18.52 5.80
N ASN A 14 0.11 17.93 6.86
CA ASN A 14 0.04 16.49 7.11
C ASN A 14 -1.18 16.07 7.95
N VAL A 15 -1.96 17.04 8.44
CA VAL A 15 -3.17 16.75 9.19
C VAL A 15 -4.36 16.86 8.23
N PRO A 16 -5.16 15.79 8.06
CA PRO A 16 -6.36 15.85 7.24
C PRO A 16 -7.26 16.99 7.69
N GLN A 17 -7.67 17.84 6.75
CA GLN A 17 -8.65 18.88 7.03
C GLN A 17 -10.05 18.25 6.98
N THR A 18 -10.99 18.80 7.72
CA THR A 18 -12.38 18.35 7.69
C THR A 18 -12.90 18.43 6.23
N GLY A 19 -13.33 17.31 5.67
CA GLY A 19 -13.83 17.22 4.30
C GLY A 19 -12.76 16.89 3.23
N GLU A 20 -11.49 16.73 3.60
CA GLU A 20 -10.41 16.34 2.67
C GLU A 20 -10.16 14.83 2.61
N ARG A 21 -10.98 14.04 3.28
CA ARG A 21 -10.85 12.58 3.27
C ARG A 21 -10.94 12.04 1.83
N GLY A 22 -10.15 11.04 1.51
CA GLY A 22 -10.24 10.34 0.24
C GLY A 22 -11.56 9.56 0.10
N SER A 23 -11.88 9.15 -1.11
CA SER A 23 -13.07 8.37 -1.46
C SER A 23 -12.72 7.09 -2.23
N TYR A 24 -11.57 6.49 -1.93
CA TYR A 24 -11.14 5.23 -2.53
C TYR A 24 -12.03 4.09 -2.02
N THR A 25 -12.55 3.28 -2.93
CA THR A 25 -13.54 2.24 -2.62
C THR A 25 -13.01 0.85 -2.95
N GLU A 26 -13.66 -0.16 -2.42
CA GLU A 26 -13.41 -1.56 -2.74
C GLU A 26 -13.51 -1.83 -4.25
N ALA A 27 -14.54 -1.32 -4.91
CA ALA A 27 -14.72 -1.50 -6.35
C ALA A 27 -13.54 -0.92 -7.16
N MET A 28 -13.03 0.25 -6.76
CA MET A 28 -11.83 0.84 -7.38
C MET A 28 -10.60 -0.05 -7.15
N PHE A 29 -10.47 -0.64 -5.96
CA PHE A 29 -9.36 -1.53 -5.67
C PHE A 29 -9.41 -2.82 -6.48
N GLN A 30 -10.58 -3.42 -6.66
CA GLN A 30 -10.77 -4.60 -7.49
C GLN A 30 -10.44 -4.32 -8.96
N GLU A 31 -10.82 -3.14 -9.46
CA GLU A 31 -10.52 -2.69 -10.82
C GLU A 31 -9.01 -2.43 -11.02
N ASP A 32 -8.39 -1.68 -10.10
CA ASP A 32 -7.00 -1.24 -10.23
C ASP A 32 -5.98 -2.34 -9.90
N PHE A 33 -6.35 -3.28 -9.01
CA PHE A 33 -5.49 -4.35 -8.48
C PHE A 33 -6.19 -5.71 -8.48
N PRO A 34 -6.58 -6.25 -9.64
CA PRO A 34 -7.32 -7.51 -9.74
C PRO A 34 -6.57 -8.72 -9.17
N GLN A 35 -5.24 -8.64 -9.00
CA GLN A 35 -4.44 -9.68 -8.37
C GLN A 35 -4.76 -9.93 -6.89
N PHE A 36 -5.54 -9.06 -6.25
CA PHE A 36 -6.05 -9.25 -4.88
C PHE A 36 -7.47 -9.79 -4.83
N THR A 37 -7.99 -10.20 -5.97
CA THR A 37 -9.31 -10.80 -6.10
C THR A 37 -9.22 -12.23 -6.61
N ARG A 38 -10.30 -12.99 -6.45
CA ARG A 38 -10.51 -14.29 -7.06
C ARG A 38 -11.92 -14.37 -7.61
N ASN A 39 -12.08 -15.09 -8.70
CA ASN A 39 -13.39 -15.43 -9.21
C ASN A 39 -13.89 -16.70 -8.50
N VAL A 40 -15.05 -16.63 -7.91
CA VAL A 40 -15.74 -17.77 -7.26
C VAL A 40 -17.02 -18.04 -8.03
N THR A 41 -17.22 -19.30 -8.42
CA THR A 41 -18.48 -19.71 -9.04
C THR A 41 -19.53 -19.83 -7.93
N THR A 42 -20.66 -19.16 -8.08
CA THR A 42 -21.81 -19.33 -7.17
C THR A 42 -22.33 -20.77 -7.22
N GLU A 43 -22.92 -21.25 -6.12
CA GLU A 43 -23.47 -22.62 -6.02
C GLU A 43 -24.51 -22.91 -7.08
N GLU A 44 -25.13 -21.91 -7.68
CA GLU A 44 -26.09 -22.01 -8.77
C GLU A 44 -25.42 -22.12 -10.16
N GLY A 45 -24.11 -22.03 -10.26
CA GLY A 45 -23.31 -22.42 -11.44
C GLY A 45 -23.30 -21.45 -12.62
N GLU A 46 -23.94 -20.29 -12.55
CA GLU A 46 -24.10 -19.40 -13.71
C GLU A 46 -23.41 -18.04 -13.59
N GLU A 47 -23.03 -17.58 -12.39
CA GLU A 47 -22.38 -16.28 -12.22
C GLU A 47 -21.02 -16.41 -11.53
N LEU A 48 -20.02 -15.73 -12.10
CA LEU A 48 -18.71 -15.56 -11.50
C LEU A 48 -18.75 -14.33 -10.58
N GLU A 49 -18.70 -14.56 -9.27
CA GLU A 49 -18.58 -13.48 -8.29
C GLU A 49 -17.09 -13.17 -8.02
N VAL A 50 -16.76 -11.88 -8.05
CA VAL A 50 -15.42 -11.39 -7.72
C VAL A 50 -15.33 -11.22 -6.21
N GLN A 51 -14.53 -12.04 -5.55
CA GLN A 51 -14.29 -11.94 -4.12
C GLN A 51 -12.88 -11.43 -3.83
N ASN A 52 -12.74 -10.63 -2.79
CA ASN A 52 -11.44 -10.21 -2.30
C ASN A 52 -10.70 -11.36 -1.61
N LEU A 53 -9.37 -11.35 -1.74
CA LEU A 53 -8.52 -12.27 -0.99
C LEU A 53 -8.41 -11.90 0.49
N LEU A 54 -8.71 -10.64 0.83
CA LEU A 54 -8.73 -10.15 2.20
C LEU A 54 -10.13 -10.33 2.80
N PRO A 55 -10.22 -10.64 4.10
CA PRO A 55 -11.48 -10.55 4.84
C PRO A 55 -12.04 -9.12 4.80
N ASP A 56 -13.35 -8.97 4.67
CA ASP A 56 -14.03 -7.67 4.53
C ASP A 56 -13.69 -6.70 5.67
N GLY A 57 -13.62 -7.18 6.91
CA GLY A 57 -13.26 -6.35 8.06
C GLY A 57 -11.86 -5.75 7.96
N ILE A 58 -10.89 -6.51 7.43
CA ILE A 58 -9.51 -6.05 7.21
C ILE A 58 -9.47 -5.09 6.03
N LEU A 59 -10.17 -5.41 4.94
CA LEU A 59 -10.23 -4.56 3.77
C LEU A 59 -10.82 -3.18 4.12
N ASN A 60 -11.94 -3.15 4.85
CA ASN A 60 -12.59 -1.92 5.27
C ASN A 60 -11.68 -1.08 6.18
N MET A 61 -10.97 -1.70 7.12
CA MET A 61 -9.99 -1.01 7.95
C MET A 61 -8.88 -0.37 7.12
N PHE A 62 -8.37 -1.07 6.11
CA PHE A 62 -7.35 -0.53 5.21
C PHE A 62 -7.90 0.56 4.30
N LEU A 63 -9.15 0.45 3.85
CA LEU A 63 -9.85 1.50 3.08
C LEU A 63 -10.02 2.77 3.91
N ASP A 64 -10.40 2.65 5.17
CA ASP A 64 -10.47 3.80 6.08
C ASP A 64 -9.10 4.45 6.24
N GLN A 65 -8.08 3.64 6.49
CA GLN A 65 -6.71 4.14 6.69
C GLN A 65 -6.17 4.85 5.44
N VAL A 66 -6.40 4.31 4.24
CA VAL A 66 -5.95 4.93 3.00
C VAL A 66 -6.65 6.25 2.74
N ASN A 67 -7.96 6.30 2.98
CA ASN A 67 -8.76 7.50 2.78
C ASN A 67 -8.38 8.65 3.74
N ASP A 68 -7.92 8.30 4.94
CA ASP A 68 -7.41 9.27 5.90
C ASP A 68 -5.96 9.70 5.63
N SER A 69 -5.15 8.83 5.02
CA SER A 69 -3.70 9.07 4.83
C SER A 69 -3.34 9.65 3.48
N VAL A 70 -4.04 9.25 2.41
CA VAL A 70 -3.74 9.66 1.02
C VAL A 70 -4.74 10.72 0.58
N LEU A 71 -4.39 11.99 0.82
CA LEU A 71 -5.30 13.11 0.59
C LEU A 71 -5.35 13.49 -0.90
N PRO A 72 -6.56 13.59 -1.51
CA PRO A 72 -6.72 14.01 -2.91
C PRO A 72 -6.08 15.36 -3.22
N SER A 73 -6.16 16.31 -2.28
CA SER A 73 -5.58 17.65 -2.42
C SER A 73 -4.06 17.65 -2.60
N ARG A 74 -3.37 16.65 -2.06
CA ARG A 74 -1.91 16.53 -2.17
C ARG A 74 -1.45 15.75 -3.40
N TRP A 75 -2.21 14.74 -3.77
CA TRP A 75 -1.83 13.81 -4.84
C TRP A 75 -2.41 14.19 -6.20
N GLY A 76 -3.42 15.05 -6.25
CA GLY A 76 -4.06 15.50 -7.47
C GLY A 76 -4.50 14.33 -8.37
N SER A 77 -4.10 14.34 -9.64
CA SER A 77 -4.45 13.29 -10.60
C SER A 77 -3.87 11.91 -10.27
N MET A 78 -2.82 11.84 -9.47
CA MET A 78 -2.20 10.56 -9.06
C MET A 78 -2.86 9.95 -7.81
N TRP A 79 -3.86 10.62 -7.22
CA TRP A 79 -4.47 10.20 -5.96
C TRP A 79 -5.00 8.77 -6.00
N ARG A 80 -5.79 8.42 -7.01
CA ARG A 80 -6.37 7.08 -7.13
C ARG A 80 -5.28 6.00 -7.16
N TYR A 81 -4.24 6.20 -7.94
CA TYR A 81 -3.14 5.25 -8.05
C TYR A 81 -2.34 5.16 -6.75
N ALA A 82 -2.05 6.29 -6.10
CA ALA A 82 -1.36 6.32 -4.82
C ALA A 82 -2.17 5.63 -3.70
N ALA A 83 -3.49 5.85 -3.68
CA ALA A 83 -4.41 5.19 -2.75
C ALA A 83 -4.41 3.67 -2.96
N GLY A 84 -4.48 3.22 -4.22
CA GLY A 84 -4.40 1.82 -4.56
C GLY A 84 -3.07 1.16 -4.17
N LEU A 85 -1.93 1.82 -4.43
CA LEU A 85 -0.61 1.32 -4.01
C LEU A 85 -0.48 1.23 -2.48
N TYR A 86 -1.05 2.21 -1.76
CA TYR A 86 -1.08 2.19 -0.30
C TYR A 86 -1.82 0.94 0.21
N LEU A 87 -3.04 0.74 -0.29
CA LEU A 87 -3.86 -0.41 0.10
C LEU A 87 -3.20 -1.73 -0.32
N ALA A 88 -2.66 -1.82 -1.54
CA ALA A 88 -1.99 -3.00 -2.06
C ALA A 88 -0.75 -3.39 -1.23
N HIS A 89 -0.01 -2.40 -0.69
CA HIS A 89 1.10 -2.65 0.21
C HIS A 89 0.64 -3.39 1.48
N PHE A 90 -0.37 -2.86 2.18
CA PHE A 90 -0.88 -3.49 3.39
C PHE A 90 -1.58 -4.81 3.11
N ALA A 91 -2.31 -4.92 2.00
CA ALA A 91 -2.90 -6.17 1.54
C ALA A 91 -1.85 -7.25 1.32
N ALA A 92 -0.76 -6.94 0.62
CA ALA A 92 0.34 -7.87 0.38
C ALA A 92 1.04 -8.28 1.68
N MET A 93 1.26 -7.34 2.61
CA MET A 93 1.82 -7.61 3.93
C MET A 93 0.91 -8.55 4.74
N TYR A 94 -0.40 -8.29 4.75
CA TYR A 94 -1.37 -9.14 5.43
C TYR A 94 -1.40 -10.55 4.84
N LEU A 95 -1.50 -10.69 3.53
CA LEU A 95 -1.55 -11.99 2.85
C LEU A 95 -0.25 -12.79 3.03
N LYS A 96 0.89 -12.12 3.16
CA LYS A 96 2.17 -12.78 3.47
C LYS A 96 2.16 -13.43 4.86
N THR A 97 1.49 -12.83 5.83
CA THR A 97 1.38 -13.37 7.19
C THR A 97 0.24 -14.38 7.31
N TYR A 98 -0.80 -14.22 6.51
CA TYR A 98 -2.00 -15.05 6.52
C TYR A 98 -2.02 -15.98 5.31
N SER A 99 -1.61 -17.24 5.49
CA SER A 99 -1.84 -18.28 4.48
C SER A 99 -3.02 -19.14 4.90
N GLN A 100 -4.16 -18.98 4.20
CA GLN A 100 -5.30 -19.90 4.38
C GLN A 100 -4.86 -21.33 4.09
N GLY A 101 -5.07 -22.22 5.03
CA GLY A 101 -5.14 -23.67 4.80
C GLY A 101 -3.88 -24.50 5.07
N SER A 102 -2.74 -23.94 5.44
CA SER A 102 -1.54 -24.75 5.69
C SER A 102 -0.82 -24.51 7.01
N SER A 103 -1.28 -23.55 7.82
CA SER A 103 -0.55 -23.18 9.03
C SER A 103 -1.51 -22.96 10.18
N GLY A 104 -1.26 -23.62 11.30
CA GLY A 104 -1.92 -23.30 12.56
C GLY A 104 -1.66 -21.83 12.98
N PRO A 105 -2.47 -21.27 13.90
CA PRO A 105 -2.34 -19.88 14.36
C PRO A 105 -0.93 -19.49 14.79
N SER A 106 -0.20 -20.40 15.40
CA SER A 106 1.20 -20.21 15.83
C SER A 106 2.18 -20.04 14.66
N GLN A 107 1.95 -20.76 13.55
CA GLN A 107 2.80 -20.64 12.36
C GLN A 107 2.47 -19.37 11.57
N ALA A 108 1.22 -18.94 11.55
CA ALA A 108 0.84 -17.65 10.98
C ALA A 108 1.49 -16.48 11.74
N ALA A 109 1.52 -16.56 13.08
CA ALA A 109 2.21 -15.57 13.92
C ALA A 109 3.73 -15.57 13.69
N ALA A 110 4.35 -16.74 13.49
CA ALA A 110 5.77 -16.83 13.18
C ALA A 110 6.14 -16.21 11.82
N LYS A 111 5.26 -16.28 10.83
CA LYS A 111 5.45 -15.64 9.51
C LYS A 111 5.32 -14.11 9.56
N ALA A 112 4.74 -13.56 10.63
CA ALA A 112 4.64 -12.12 10.85
C ALA A 112 5.98 -11.46 11.22
N GLN A 113 7.02 -12.25 11.52
CA GLN A 113 8.35 -11.70 11.76
C GLN A 113 8.85 -10.95 10.52
N PRO A 114 9.44 -9.75 10.68
CA PRO A 114 9.96 -8.99 9.56
C PRO A 114 11.06 -9.79 8.86
N ALA A 115 10.69 -10.45 7.76
CA ALA A 115 11.67 -10.96 6.84
C ALA A 115 12.26 -9.75 6.12
N GLY A 116 13.51 -9.41 6.42
CA GLY A 116 14.25 -8.40 5.66
C GLY A 116 14.20 -8.72 4.16
N VAL A 117 14.54 -7.75 3.33
CA VAL A 117 14.68 -7.98 1.89
C VAL A 117 15.64 -9.14 1.69
N ILE A 118 15.18 -10.21 1.07
CA ILE A 118 16.00 -11.41 0.83
C ILE A 118 17.16 -10.99 -0.06
N LYS A 119 18.37 -10.92 0.48
CA LYS A 119 19.58 -10.58 -0.28
C LYS A 119 20.13 -11.78 -1.05
N SER A 120 19.88 -12.98 -0.57
CA SER A 120 20.32 -14.20 -1.23
C SER A 120 19.42 -15.37 -0.87
N ALA A 121 19.14 -16.23 -1.82
CA ALA A 121 18.48 -17.51 -1.62
C ALA A 121 19.34 -18.59 -2.25
N THR A 122 19.66 -19.64 -1.48
CA THR A 122 20.39 -20.80 -1.95
C THR A 122 19.42 -21.95 -2.12
N MET A 123 19.34 -22.50 -3.32
CA MET A 123 18.53 -23.67 -3.61
C MET A 123 19.44 -24.72 -4.27
N GLY A 124 19.86 -25.70 -3.48
CA GLY A 124 20.85 -26.68 -3.93
C GLY A 124 22.23 -26.04 -4.17
N ASP A 125 22.78 -26.24 -5.34
CA ASP A 125 24.10 -25.72 -5.74
C ASP A 125 24.04 -24.35 -6.42
N THR A 126 22.85 -23.75 -6.50
CA THR A 126 22.62 -22.43 -7.13
C THR A 126 22.30 -21.38 -6.07
N THR A 127 23.17 -20.38 -5.96
CA THR A 127 22.95 -19.20 -5.13
C THR A 127 22.47 -18.04 -6.01
N VAL A 128 21.26 -17.57 -5.79
CA VAL A 128 20.71 -16.37 -6.43
C VAL A 128 20.84 -15.22 -5.44
N SER A 129 21.63 -14.22 -5.79
CA SER A 129 21.78 -12.99 -5.02
C SER A 129 21.03 -11.86 -5.71
N TYR A 130 20.09 -11.25 -5.01
CA TYR A 130 19.38 -10.05 -5.47
C TYR A 130 20.03 -8.82 -4.88
N ASP A 131 20.63 -7.99 -5.70
CA ASP A 131 21.09 -6.67 -5.28
C ASP A 131 19.94 -5.66 -5.43
N ASN A 132 19.26 -5.41 -4.32
CA ASN A 132 18.18 -4.43 -4.25
C ASN A 132 18.70 -3.02 -3.84
N SER A 133 20.01 -2.84 -3.71
CA SER A 133 20.60 -1.58 -3.26
C SER A 133 20.22 -0.41 -4.17
N ALA A 134 20.25 -0.63 -5.48
CA ALA A 134 19.88 0.40 -6.46
C ALA A 134 18.42 0.85 -6.37
N VAL A 135 17.51 -0.07 -5.98
CA VAL A 135 16.08 0.21 -5.86
C VAL A 135 15.77 0.91 -4.54
N THR A 136 16.56 0.65 -3.49
CA THR A 136 16.35 1.22 -2.16
C THR A 136 17.12 2.53 -1.92
N ILE A 137 18.00 2.94 -2.83
CA ILE A 137 18.74 4.21 -2.71
C ILE A 137 17.76 5.37 -2.58
N GLY A 138 17.84 6.08 -1.45
CA GLY A 138 16.99 7.22 -1.13
C GLY A 138 15.61 6.87 -0.56
N THR A 139 15.29 5.59 -0.38
CA THR A 139 14.07 5.12 0.29
C THR A 139 14.38 4.38 1.60
N GLU A 140 15.63 4.34 2.06
CA GLU A 140 16.04 3.62 3.26
C GLU A 140 15.27 4.09 4.50
N LYS A 141 14.92 5.38 4.55
CA LYS A 141 14.16 5.99 5.65
C LYS A 141 12.68 5.65 5.64
N TRP A 142 12.19 5.01 4.59
CA TRP A 142 10.77 4.65 4.47
C TRP A 142 10.40 3.34 5.19
N GLY A 143 11.38 2.67 5.80
CA GLY A 143 11.14 1.53 6.68
C GLY A 143 10.36 0.40 6.02
N SER A 144 9.20 0.05 6.58
CA SER A 144 8.36 -1.07 6.13
C SER A 144 7.84 -0.93 4.69
N TRP A 145 7.77 0.29 4.13
CA TRP A 145 7.37 0.50 2.75
C TRP A 145 8.29 -0.19 1.73
N ASN A 146 9.54 -0.41 2.10
CA ASN A 146 10.49 -1.15 1.26
C ASN A 146 10.23 -2.67 1.22
N ALA A 147 9.33 -3.19 2.05
CA ALA A 147 9.03 -4.62 2.14
C ALA A 147 8.19 -5.15 0.97
N THR A 148 7.59 -4.29 0.15
CA THR A 148 6.81 -4.65 -1.04
C THR A 148 7.13 -3.73 -2.20
N GLN A 149 6.92 -4.23 -3.44
CA GLN A 149 7.06 -3.40 -4.64
C GLN A 149 6.05 -2.25 -4.66
N TYR A 150 4.83 -2.45 -4.14
CA TYR A 150 3.80 -1.42 -4.03
C TYR A 150 4.26 -0.28 -3.12
N GLY A 151 4.83 -0.61 -1.98
CA GLY A 151 5.37 0.39 -1.05
C GLY A 151 6.56 1.17 -1.64
N GLN A 152 7.47 0.50 -2.35
CA GLN A 152 8.59 1.17 -3.04
C GLN A 152 8.11 2.12 -4.14
N GLN A 153 7.09 1.73 -4.91
CA GLN A 153 6.47 2.60 -5.91
C GLN A 153 5.81 3.80 -5.26
N LEU A 154 5.04 3.58 -4.18
CA LEU A 154 4.41 4.67 -3.44
C LEU A 154 5.45 5.64 -2.87
N ALA A 155 6.53 5.13 -2.28
CA ALA A 155 7.63 5.96 -1.76
C ALA A 155 8.27 6.80 -2.87
N THR A 156 8.46 6.22 -4.06
CA THR A 156 9.01 6.93 -5.22
C THR A 156 8.08 8.05 -5.69
N LEU A 157 6.77 7.77 -5.79
CA LEU A 157 5.78 8.77 -6.17
C LEU A 157 5.64 9.87 -5.10
N ALA A 158 5.67 9.51 -3.82
CA ALA A 158 5.60 10.46 -2.72
C ALA A 158 6.77 11.46 -2.74
N ARG A 159 7.95 11.00 -3.14
CA ARG A 159 9.10 11.90 -3.36
C ARG A 159 8.84 12.90 -4.48
N GLN A 160 8.25 12.46 -5.59
CA GLN A 160 7.91 13.36 -6.71
C GLN A 160 6.88 14.41 -6.28
N VAL A 161 5.82 13.99 -5.59
CA VAL A 161 4.78 14.88 -5.06
C VAL A 161 5.36 15.85 -4.02
N GLY A 162 6.25 15.38 -3.13
CA GLY A 162 6.92 16.22 -2.15
C GLY A 162 7.92 17.22 -2.78
N MET A 163 8.54 16.87 -3.90
CA MET A 163 9.48 17.74 -4.62
C MET A 163 8.76 18.80 -5.46
N GLY A 164 7.51 18.55 -5.89
CA GLY A 164 6.74 19.50 -6.69
C GLY A 164 6.47 20.84 -6.00
N GLY A 165 6.58 20.91 -4.67
CA GLY A 165 6.51 22.17 -3.92
C GLY A 165 7.79 23.00 -3.96
N MET A 166 8.89 22.49 -4.53
CA MET A 166 10.18 23.21 -4.62
C MET A 166 10.35 24.01 -5.92
N TYR A 167 9.41 23.95 -6.84
CA TYR A 167 9.50 24.66 -8.12
C TYR A 167 8.65 25.95 -8.20
N VAL A 168 8.30 26.53 -7.07
CA VAL A 168 7.68 27.87 -7.01
C VAL A 168 8.66 28.80 -6.32
N ILE A 169 9.68 29.17 -7.03
CA ILE A 169 10.46 30.40 -6.80
C ILE A 169 10.53 31.15 -8.13
#